data_e3cbdb98b6add3be16d4dadc2a54cdd1
#
_entry.id   e3cbdb98b6add3be16d4dadc2a54cdd1
#
_cell.length_a   1.000
_cell.length_b   1.000
_cell.length_c   1.000
_cell.angle_alpha   90.00
_cell.angle_beta   90.00
_cell.angle_gamma   90.00
#
_symmetry.space_group_name_H-M   'P 1'
#
loop_
_entity.id
_entity.type
_entity.pdbx_description
1 polymer ?
#
loop_
_entity_poly.entity_id
_entity_poly.type
_entity_poly.pdbx_seq_one_letter_code
_entity_poly.pdbx_strand_id
1 'polypeptide(L)' 'MSRSARVTDADLERLKRYLRREAADGEAYIKSKFIADEVGLTPSQIGVLLTRLREADGGVDVEKWSYTNATTWRVRAGN' A
#
# COMPACT_ATOMS: atom_id res chain seq x y z
N MET A 1 12.80 -0.95 21.15
CA MET A 1 12.79 -0.84 20.48
C MET A 1 11.99 -0.43 19.77
N SER A 2 11.56 0.02 19.27
CA SER A 2 10.70 0.22 18.69
C SER A 2 10.75 0.50 17.50
N ARG A 3 10.46 0.43 16.76
CA ARG A 3 10.46 0.50 15.72
C ARG A 3 9.43 0.77 15.06
N SER A 4 8.67 1.12 15.22
CA SER A 4 7.46 1.27 14.91
C SER A 4 7.23 1.56 13.51
N ALA A 5 7.35 2.50 12.90
CA ALA A 5 7.03 2.73 11.51
C ALA A 5 8.20 2.43 10.59
N ARG A 6 9.11 1.65 11.08
CA ARG A 6 10.27 1.33 10.26
C ARG A 6 9.94 0.28 9.24
N VAL A 7 10.25 0.56 8.00
CA VAL A 7 9.95 -0.36 6.90
C VAL A 7 11.22 -0.66 6.12
N THR A 8 11.25 -1.81 5.47
CA THR A 8 12.39 -2.24 4.71
C THR A 8 12.03 -2.37 3.25
N ASP A 9 13.05 -2.57 2.42
CA ASP A 9 12.81 -2.82 1.01
C ASP A 9 12.02 -4.09 0.80
N ALA A 10 12.24 -5.10 1.64
CA ALA A 10 11.48 -6.33 1.56
C ALA A 10 10.02 -6.08 1.84
N ASP A 11 9.73 -5.22 2.81
CA ASP A 11 8.35 -4.88 3.12
C ASP A 11 7.71 -4.19 1.92
N LEU A 12 8.44 -3.28 1.30
CA LEU A 12 7.93 -2.56 0.14
C LEU A 12 7.62 -3.51 -1.00
N GLU A 13 8.52 -4.45 -1.26
CA GLU A 13 8.30 -5.40 -2.35
C GLU A 13 7.13 -6.31 -2.07
N ARG A 14 6.95 -6.73 -0.82
CA ARG A 14 5.83 -7.57 -0.47
C ARG A 14 4.51 -6.85 -0.68
N LEU A 15 4.43 -5.61 -0.25
CA LEU A 15 3.22 -4.83 -0.42
C LEU A 15 2.96 -4.57 -1.91
N LYS A 16 4.00 -4.23 -2.64
CA LYS A 16 3.85 -3.95 -4.07
C LYS A 16 3.32 -5.16 -4.82
N ARG A 17 3.82 -6.34 -4.48
CA ARG A 17 3.35 -7.57 -5.11
C ARG A 17 1.89 -7.83 -4.79
N TYR A 18 1.51 -7.59 -3.55
CA TYR A 18 0.13 -7.76 -3.15
C TYR A 18 -0.78 -6.80 -3.93
N LEU A 19 -0.36 -5.55 -4.02
CA LEU A 19 -1.18 -4.54 -4.71
C LEU A 19 -1.33 -4.85 -6.20
N ARG A 20 -0.26 -5.31 -6.82
CA ARG A 20 -0.35 -5.68 -8.23
C ARG A 20 -1.35 -6.79 -8.44
N ARG A 21 -1.38 -7.75 -7.54
CA ARG A 21 -2.31 -8.85 -7.65
C ARG A 21 -3.74 -8.38 -7.46
N GLU A 22 -3.95 -7.49 -6.49
CA GLU A 22 -5.29 -6.99 -6.24
C GLU A 22 -5.80 -6.11 -7.37
N ALA A 23 -4.91 -5.41 -8.03
CA ALA A 23 -5.28 -4.51 -9.11
C ALA A 23 -5.13 -5.15 -10.49
N ALA A 24 -5.03 -6.46 -10.54
CA ALA A 24 -4.79 -7.14 -11.81
C ALA A 24 -5.89 -6.88 -12.83
N ASP A 25 -7.10 -6.64 -12.36
CA ASP A 25 -8.21 -6.37 -13.27
C ASP A 25 -8.33 -4.91 -13.66
N GLY A 26 -7.40 -4.09 -13.23
CA GLY A 26 -7.42 -2.67 -13.56
C GLY A 26 -7.16 -1.81 -12.36
N GLU A 27 -7.99 -1.91 -11.35
CA GLU A 27 -7.79 -1.10 -10.17
C GLU A 27 -8.46 -1.75 -8.96
N ALA A 28 -8.01 -1.34 -7.78
CA ALA A 28 -8.57 -1.83 -6.53
C ALA A 28 -8.61 -0.68 -5.53
N TYR A 29 -9.55 -0.75 -4.60
CA TYR A 29 -9.64 0.21 -3.51
C TYR A 29 -9.27 -0.50 -2.23
N ILE A 30 -8.30 0.06 -1.52
CA ILE A 30 -7.65 -0.62 -0.41
C ILE A 30 -7.65 0.27 0.83
N LYS A 31 -7.97 -0.33 1.97
CA LYS A 31 -7.83 0.34 3.25
C LYS A 31 -6.74 -0.37 4.03
N SER A 32 -5.79 0.41 4.54
CA SER A 32 -4.64 -0.15 5.22
C SER A 32 -5.01 -1.15 6.29
N LYS A 33 -6.01 -0.83 7.09
CA LYS A 33 -6.33 -1.70 8.21
C LYS A 33 -6.91 -3.03 7.77
N PHE A 34 -7.45 -3.10 6.57
CA PHE A 34 -8.02 -4.35 6.07
C PHE A 34 -6.97 -5.28 5.50
N ILE A 35 -5.88 -4.74 4.99
CA ILE A 35 -4.86 -5.57 4.37
C ILE A 35 -3.68 -5.83 5.30
N ALA A 36 -3.69 -5.23 6.47
CA ALA A 36 -2.56 -5.35 7.39
C ALA A 36 -2.24 -6.81 7.70
N ASP A 37 -3.24 -7.61 8.00
CA ASP A 37 -3.01 -9.01 8.31
C ASP A 37 -2.49 -9.78 7.13
N GLU A 38 -2.95 -9.41 5.95
CA GLU A 38 -2.57 -10.14 4.75
C GLU A 38 -1.11 -9.93 4.39
N VAL A 39 -0.62 -8.71 4.59
CA VAL A 39 0.74 -8.41 4.21
C VAL A 39 1.70 -8.46 5.40
N GLY A 40 1.18 -8.67 6.59
CA GLY A 40 2.03 -8.78 7.76
C GLY A 40 2.64 -7.46 8.19
N LEU A 41 1.94 -6.37 7.96
CA LEU A 41 2.43 -5.04 8.30
C LEU A 41 1.36 -4.31 9.10
N THR A 42 1.77 -3.32 9.87
CA THR A 42 0.80 -2.50 10.58
C THR A 42 0.20 -1.48 9.63
N PRO A 43 -1.01 -0.97 9.92
CA PRO A 43 -1.57 0.08 9.08
C PRO A 43 -0.66 1.29 8.94
N SER A 44 0.08 1.60 9.98
CA SER A 44 1.02 2.71 9.95
C SER A 44 2.13 2.46 8.94
N GLN A 45 2.68 1.26 8.93
CA GLN A 45 3.72 0.89 7.98
C GLN A 45 3.18 0.91 6.56
N ILE A 46 1.97 0.40 6.39
CA ILE A 46 1.35 0.37 5.07
C ILE A 46 1.18 1.80 4.55
N GLY A 47 0.75 2.72 5.42
CA GLY A 47 0.61 4.10 5.02
C GLY A 47 1.91 4.70 4.53
N VAL A 48 3.00 4.43 5.24
CA VAL A 48 4.31 4.93 4.84
C VAL A 48 4.70 4.35 3.48
N LEU A 49 4.50 3.06 3.31
CA LEU A 49 4.87 2.40 2.06
C LEU A 49 4.03 2.87 0.90
N LEU A 50 2.73 3.06 1.12
CA LEU A 50 1.86 3.54 0.05
C LEU A 50 2.27 4.94 -0.39
N THR A 51 2.68 5.77 0.56
CA THR A 51 3.16 7.10 0.23
C THR A 51 4.43 7.01 -0.62
N ARG A 52 5.32 6.10 -0.27
CA ARG A 52 6.53 5.91 -1.07
C ARG A 52 6.21 5.43 -2.47
N LEU A 53 5.26 4.50 -2.59
CA LEU A 53 4.87 4.00 -3.90
C LEU A 53 4.23 5.09 -4.75
N ARG A 54 3.49 5.97 -4.11
CA ARG A 54 2.85 7.07 -4.81
C ARG A 54 3.88 8.00 -5.42
N GLU A 55 4.98 8.21 -4.71
CA GLU A 55 6.02 9.11 -5.18
C GLU A 55 7.00 8.44 -6.11
N ALA A 56 7.09 7.12 -6.05
CA ALA A 56 8.02 6.40 -6.88
C ALA A 56 7.29 5.86 -8.10
N ASP A 57 8.03 5.71 -9.18
CA ASP A 57 7.46 5.15 -10.39
C ASP A 57 7.75 3.65 -10.38
N GLY A 58 7.04 2.94 -9.53
CA GLY A 58 7.36 1.56 -9.26
C GLY A 58 6.45 0.52 -9.88
N GLY A 59 5.71 0.87 -10.89
CA GLY A 59 4.87 -0.10 -11.55
C GLY A 59 3.49 -0.22 -10.96
N VAL A 60 3.19 0.55 -9.95
CA VAL A 60 1.86 0.63 -9.37
C VAL A 60 1.51 2.08 -9.18
N ASP A 61 0.31 2.42 -9.53
CA ASP A 61 -0.17 3.78 -9.40
C ASP A 61 -1.06 3.84 -8.17
N VAL A 62 -0.69 4.65 -7.20
CA VAL A 62 -1.37 4.71 -5.91
C VAL A 62 -1.80 6.14 -5.64
N GLU A 63 -3.04 6.32 -5.21
CA GLU A 63 -3.49 7.66 -4.83
C GLU A 63 -4.50 7.56 -3.71
N LYS A 64 -4.55 8.59 -2.88
CA LYS A 64 -5.53 8.65 -1.81
C LYS A 64 -6.89 8.96 -2.41
N TRP A 65 -7.86 8.12 -2.08
CA TRP A 65 -9.20 8.26 -2.63
C TRP A 65 -10.14 8.95 -1.66
N SER A 66 -10.04 8.63 -0.38
CA SER A 66 -10.92 9.17 0.62
C SER A 66 -10.16 9.37 1.92
N TYR A 67 -10.50 10.41 2.64
CA TYR A 67 -9.80 10.75 3.88
C TYR A 67 -10.68 10.60 5.11
N THR A 68 -11.93 10.19 4.93
CA THR A 68 -12.83 10.10 6.07
C THR A 68 -12.58 8.81 6.82
N ASN A 69 -12.65 8.90 8.14
CA ASN A 69 -12.47 7.77 9.04
C ASN A 69 -11.21 6.97 8.78
N ALA A 70 -11.21 6.19 7.74
CA ALA A 70 -10.04 5.41 7.36
C ALA A 70 -9.71 5.81 5.92
N THR A 71 -8.43 6.08 5.69
CA THR A 71 -7.99 6.46 4.36
C THR A 71 -8.18 5.29 3.40
N THR A 72 -8.82 5.55 2.29
CA THR A 72 -8.95 4.57 1.22
C THR A 72 -7.97 4.94 0.12
N TRP A 73 -7.25 3.96 -0.37
CA TRP A 73 -6.27 4.16 -1.42
C TRP A 73 -6.78 3.50 -2.68
N ARG A 74 -6.67 4.19 -3.78
CA ARG A 74 -6.97 3.60 -5.08
C ARG A 74 -5.66 3.17 -5.71
N VAL A 75 -5.59 1.91 -6.12
CA VAL A 75 -4.38 1.33 -6.67
C VAL A 75 -4.69 0.83 -8.07
N ARG A 76 -3.84 1.18 -9.01
CA ARG A 76 -3.96 0.68 -10.36
C ARG A 76 -2.64 0.07 -10.78
N ALA A 77 -2.71 -1.00 -11.55
CA ALA A 77 -1.51 -1.61 -12.07
C ALA A 77 -0.91 -0.64 -13.08
N GLY A 78 0.29 -0.24 -12.81
CA GLY A 78 0.98 0.66 -13.71
C GLY A 78 1.36 -0.10 -14.95
N ASN A 79 1.38 0.55 -16.02
CA ASN A 79 1.70 -0.12 -17.19
C ASN A 79 2.89 0.16 -17.70
#